data_1633208943095d7dcfb0cb7a4a6a093c
#
_entry.id   1633208943095d7dcfb0cb7a4a6a093c
#
_cell.length_a   1.000
_cell.length_b   1.000
_cell.length_c   1.000
_cell.angle_alpha   90.00
_cell.angle_beta   90.00
_cell.angle_gamma   90.00
#
_symmetry.space_group_name_H-M   'P 1'
#
loop_
_entity.id
_entity.type
_entity.pdbx_description
1 polymer ?
#
loop_
_entity_poly.entity_id
_entity_poly.type
_entity_poly.pdbx_seq_one_letter_code
_entity_poly.pdbx_strand_id
1 'polypeptide(L)'
;MALPKAPLREVITIDGVNVELEMKSNPIENLGVLKAKELFHYLSIFDAKYQPSNYNKADGSPLRLFDSPSCKIDVSKRSKEDMGFWHRNVDFHEVIICVRGALRWETEMGTLVLKEGELIVIPKGITHRSMLCEESAAENVLIELKCRDKLNYVGDNK
;
A
#
# COMPACT_ATOMS: atom_id res chain seq x y z
N MET A 1 19.81 -18.07 -0.14
CA MET A 1 18.66 -18.02 -1.08
C MET A 1 19.08 -18.76 -2.33
N ALA A 2 18.31 -19.75 -2.78
CA ALA A 2 18.62 -20.47 -4.01
C ALA A 2 18.32 -19.55 -5.21
N LEU A 3 19.22 -19.51 -6.17
CA LEU A 3 19.01 -18.81 -7.44
C LEU A 3 17.88 -19.48 -8.22
N PRO A 4 17.09 -18.72 -9.01
CA PRO A 4 16.08 -19.31 -9.88
C PRO A 4 16.73 -20.33 -10.81
N LYS A 5 16.10 -21.50 -10.96
CA LYS A 5 16.58 -22.53 -11.86
C LYS A 5 16.07 -22.26 -13.28
N ALA A 6 16.92 -22.52 -14.26
CA ALA A 6 16.51 -22.50 -15.66
C ALA A 6 15.40 -23.57 -15.95
N PRO A 7 14.51 -23.37 -16.93
CA PRO A 7 14.46 -22.22 -17.82
C PRO A 7 13.89 -20.97 -17.14
N LEU A 8 14.42 -19.80 -17.48
CA LEU A 8 13.89 -18.52 -17.07
C LEU A 8 13.15 -17.88 -18.25
N ARG A 9 11.91 -17.44 -18.02
CA ARG A 9 11.12 -16.71 -19.01
C ARG A 9 10.99 -15.27 -18.58
N GLU A 10 11.22 -14.36 -19.51
CA GLU A 10 11.03 -12.92 -19.34
C GLU A 10 10.18 -12.39 -20.48
N VAL A 11 9.25 -11.50 -20.14
CA VAL A 11 8.51 -10.74 -21.14
C VAL A 11 8.98 -9.30 -21.05
N ILE A 12 9.53 -8.81 -22.14
CA ILE A 12 9.96 -7.41 -22.27
C ILE A 12 9.13 -6.72 -23.34
N THR A 13 8.86 -5.43 -23.18
CA THR A 13 8.13 -4.64 -24.17
C THR A 13 9.14 -3.76 -24.91
N ILE A 14 9.22 -3.93 -26.23
CA ILE A 14 10.06 -3.12 -27.13
C ILE A 14 9.13 -2.47 -28.13
N ASP A 15 9.11 -1.14 -28.19
CA ASP A 15 8.25 -0.34 -29.09
C ASP A 15 6.77 -0.75 -29.07
N GLY A 16 6.25 -1.08 -27.88
CA GLY A 16 4.86 -1.50 -27.70
C GLY A 16 4.58 -2.96 -28.05
N VAL A 17 5.59 -3.73 -28.45
CA VAL A 17 5.48 -5.16 -28.75
C VAL A 17 6.05 -5.98 -27.59
N ASN A 18 5.26 -6.93 -27.10
CA ASN A 18 5.74 -7.86 -26.08
C ASN A 18 6.61 -8.93 -26.73
N VAL A 19 7.84 -9.07 -26.24
CA VAL A 19 8.79 -10.09 -26.65
C VAL A 19 8.99 -11.04 -25.48
N GLU A 20 8.69 -12.32 -25.69
CA GLU A 20 8.95 -13.38 -24.73
C GLU A 20 10.35 -13.96 -24.96
N LEU A 21 11.17 -13.96 -23.93
CA LEU A 21 12.51 -14.52 -23.93
C LEU A 21 12.54 -15.77 -23.03
N GLU A 22 13.04 -16.87 -23.57
CA GLU A 22 13.30 -18.08 -22.79
C GLU A 22 14.79 -18.35 -22.70
N MET A 23 15.34 -18.31 -21.49
CA MET A 23 16.75 -18.60 -21.24
C MET A 23 16.90 -20.02 -20.69
N LYS A 24 17.62 -20.87 -21.45
CA LYS A 24 17.84 -22.29 -21.09
C LYS A 24 18.96 -22.49 -20.06
N SER A 25 19.83 -21.51 -19.90
CA SER A 25 20.87 -21.49 -18.87
C SER A 25 20.59 -20.39 -17.85
N ASN A 26 21.08 -20.55 -16.63
CA ASN A 26 20.89 -19.55 -15.60
C ASN A 26 21.72 -18.28 -15.92
N PRO A 27 21.11 -17.16 -16.32
CA PRO A 27 21.86 -15.96 -16.71
C PRO A 27 22.41 -15.19 -15.51
N ILE A 28 21.99 -15.54 -14.30
CA ILE A 28 22.34 -14.82 -13.09
C ILE A 28 23.36 -15.61 -12.29
N GLU A 29 24.62 -15.51 -12.70
CA GLU A 29 25.73 -15.90 -11.83
C GLU A 29 26.07 -14.73 -10.90
N ASN A 30 25.51 -14.74 -9.70
CA ASN A 30 26.01 -14.09 -8.49
C ASN A 30 26.25 -12.56 -8.44
N LEU A 31 26.12 -11.77 -9.48
CA LEU A 31 26.56 -10.39 -9.44
C LEU A 31 25.52 -9.39 -8.88
N GLY A 32 24.25 -9.73 -8.88
CA GLY A 32 23.18 -8.85 -8.44
C GLY A 32 22.63 -9.16 -7.04
N VAL A 33 22.70 -10.43 -6.60
CA VAL A 33 21.97 -10.91 -5.43
C VAL A 33 22.48 -10.31 -4.11
N LEU A 34 23.78 -10.09 -3.97
CA LEU A 34 24.34 -9.50 -2.75
C LEU A 34 24.04 -8.00 -2.65
N LYS A 35 24.08 -7.27 -3.76
CA LYS A 35 23.71 -5.84 -3.81
C LYS A 35 22.20 -5.65 -3.73
N ALA A 36 21.41 -6.54 -4.33
CA ALA A 36 19.96 -6.51 -4.23
C ALA A 36 19.44 -6.90 -2.84
N LYS A 37 20.24 -7.58 -2.01
CA LYS A 37 19.85 -7.96 -0.65
C LYS A 37 19.54 -6.76 0.23
N GLU A 38 20.20 -5.64 0.04
CA GLU A 38 19.93 -4.38 0.76
C GLU A 38 18.60 -3.75 0.33
N LEU A 39 18.12 -4.06 -0.88
CA LEU A 39 16.85 -3.57 -1.43
C LEU A 39 15.70 -4.55 -1.21
N PHE A 40 16.00 -5.79 -0.79
CA PHE A 40 15.01 -6.81 -0.53
C PHE A 40 14.54 -6.74 0.92
N HIS A 41 13.39 -6.12 1.14
CA HIS A 41 12.77 -5.98 2.45
C HIS A 41 11.64 -7.00 2.60
N TYR A 42 11.70 -7.78 3.68
CA TYR A 42 10.63 -8.67 4.12
C TYR A 42 10.22 -8.31 5.54
N LEU A 43 8.96 -7.99 5.73
CA LEU A 43 8.41 -7.58 7.02
C LEU A 43 6.97 -8.07 7.18
N SER A 44 6.54 -8.25 8.42
CA SER A 44 5.15 -8.44 8.76
C SER A 44 4.62 -7.16 9.39
N ILE A 45 3.62 -6.54 8.77
CA ILE A 45 2.98 -5.32 9.30
C ILE A 45 2.28 -5.56 10.64
N PHE A 46 2.04 -6.82 11.00
CA PHE A 46 1.46 -7.20 12.31
C PHE A 46 2.48 -7.26 13.44
N ASP A 47 3.77 -7.20 13.13
CA ASP A 47 4.82 -7.16 14.13
C ASP A 47 4.67 -5.89 15.00
N ALA A 48 4.81 -6.06 16.33
CA ALA A 48 4.65 -4.98 17.31
C ALA A 48 5.64 -3.81 17.09
N LYS A 49 6.81 -4.05 16.47
CA LYS A 49 7.76 -2.98 16.12
C LYS A 49 7.22 -1.98 15.10
N TYR A 50 6.19 -2.37 14.32
CA TYR A 50 5.51 -1.49 13.35
C TYR A 50 4.21 -0.91 13.94
N GLN A 51 4.28 -0.45 15.19
CA GLN A 51 3.18 0.22 15.87
C GLN A 51 3.25 1.72 15.59
N PRO A 52 2.32 2.29 14.80
CA PRO A 52 2.28 3.73 14.56
C PRO A 52 1.80 4.49 15.80
N SER A 53 2.11 5.79 15.87
CA SER A 53 1.64 6.65 16.95
C SER A 53 0.12 6.78 16.99
N ASN A 54 -0.54 6.62 15.83
CA ASN A 54 -1.99 6.70 15.71
C ASN A 54 -2.75 5.45 16.20
N TYR A 55 -2.06 4.50 16.81
CA TYR A 55 -2.69 3.27 17.31
C TYR A 55 -3.72 3.52 18.41
N ASN A 56 -3.34 4.30 19.39
CA ASN A 56 -4.21 4.64 20.53
C ASN A 56 -4.90 5.98 20.38
N LYS A 57 -4.33 6.86 19.57
CA LYS A 57 -4.79 8.23 19.36
C LYS A 57 -4.78 8.54 17.88
N ALA A 58 -5.94 8.75 17.32
CA ALA A 58 -6.12 8.97 15.89
C ALA A 58 -5.63 10.36 15.44
N ASP A 59 -4.33 10.60 15.55
CA ASP A 59 -3.66 11.88 15.27
C ASP A 59 -3.27 12.08 13.80
N GLY A 60 -3.65 11.16 12.92
CA GLY A 60 -3.33 11.22 11.49
C GLY A 60 -1.88 10.87 11.15
N SER A 61 -1.13 10.27 12.08
CA SER A 61 0.30 9.95 11.91
C SER A 61 0.52 8.45 11.72
N PRO A 62 0.36 7.93 10.49
CA PRO A 62 0.74 6.54 10.17
C PRO A 62 2.27 6.37 10.22
N LEU A 63 2.72 5.14 10.37
CA LEU A 63 4.14 4.81 10.31
C LEU A 63 4.60 4.68 8.86
N ARG A 64 5.57 5.51 8.46
CA ARG A 64 6.22 5.42 7.15
C ARG A 64 7.11 4.18 7.09
N LEU A 65 6.83 3.27 6.13
CA LEU A 65 7.64 2.09 5.86
C LEU A 65 8.60 2.31 4.68
N PHE A 66 8.11 2.93 3.60
CA PHE A 66 8.92 3.22 2.41
C PHE A 66 8.63 4.64 1.92
N ASP A 67 9.64 5.30 1.44
CA ASP A 67 9.56 6.67 0.96
C ASP A 67 10.29 6.86 -0.37
N SER A 68 9.63 7.55 -1.30
CA SER A 68 10.21 8.05 -2.53
C SER A 68 9.49 9.34 -2.96
N PRO A 69 10.04 10.11 -3.89
CA PRO A 69 9.39 11.32 -4.38
C PRO A 69 8.01 11.10 -5.00
N SER A 70 7.77 9.93 -5.60
CA SER A 70 6.53 9.61 -6.34
C SER A 70 5.57 8.72 -5.58
N CYS A 71 6.07 7.93 -4.63
CA CYS A 71 5.26 6.96 -3.89
C CYS A 71 5.74 6.82 -2.45
N LYS A 72 4.79 6.71 -1.53
CA LYS A 72 5.04 6.45 -0.11
C LYS A 72 4.18 5.29 0.34
N ILE A 73 4.70 4.47 1.25
CA ILE A 73 3.95 3.34 1.82
C ILE A 73 3.96 3.48 3.34
N ASP A 74 2.78 3.62 3.89
CA ASP A 74 2.56 3.79 5.31
C ASP A 74 1.73 2.62 5.86
N VAL A 75 1.92 2.30 7.13
CA VAL A 75 1.02 1.45 7.90
C VAL A 75 0.29 2.28 8.93
N SER A 76 -1.03 2.13 8.98
CA SER A 76 -1.90 2.73 9.98
C SER A 76 -2.56 1.63 10.79
N LYS A 77 -2.56 1.77 12.10
CA LYS A 77 -3.28 0.87 13.00
C LYS A 77 -4.18 1.69 13.92
N ARG A 78 -5.40 1.23 14.08
CA ARG A 78 -6.41 1.96 14.86
C ARG A 78 -7.15 1.01 15.78
N SER A 79 -7.28 1.36 17.04
CA SER A 79 -7.94 0.49 18.02
C SER A 79 -8.95 1.16 18.93
N LYS A 80 -8.79 2.44 19.24
CA LYS A 80 -9.52 3.05 20.37
C LYS A 80 -10.22 4.37 20.06
N GLU A 81 -9.73 5.16 19.13
CA GLU A 81 -10.22 6.52 18.93
C GLU A 81 -10.58 6.80 17.48
N ASP A 82 -11.61 7.60 17.33
CA ASP A 82 -11.99 8.21 16.06
C ASP A 82 -11.02 9.35 15.70
N MET A 83 -10.81 9.55 14.41
CA MET A 83 -10.16 10.77 13.95
C MET A 83 -11.14 11.94 14.11
N GLY A 84 -10.91 12.75 15.11
CA GLY A 84 -11.80 13.86 15.47
C GLY A 84 -11.70 15.10 14.57
N PHE A 85 -10.89 15.06 13.51
CA PHE A 85 -10.66 16.18 12.61
C PHE A 85 -10.69 15.75 11.14
N TRP A 86 -11.10 16.69 10.29
CA TRP A 86 -11.03 16.54 8.85
C TRP A 86 -9.65 16.95 8.35
N HIS A 87 -9.10 16.19 7.41
CA HIS A 87 -7.83 16.50 6.76
C HIS A 87 -7.86 16.15 5.27
N ARG A 88 -6.86 16.57 4.55
CA ARG A 88 -6.67 16.23 3.12
C ARG A 88 -5.19 16.16 2.79
N ASN A 89 -4.85 15.32 1.85
CA ASN A 89 -3.55 15.30 1.23
C ASN A 89 -3.60 16.13 -0.06
N VAL A 90 -2.77 17.16 -0.15
CA VAL A 90 -2.75 18.05 -1.33
C VAL A 90 -1.72 17.61 -2.38
N ASP A 91 -0.77 16.77 -2.01
CA ASP A 91 0.35 16.36 -2.86
C ASP A 91 0.16 14.97 -3.49
N PHE A 92 -0.58 14.09 -2.83
CA PHE A 92 -0.72 12.68 -3.20
C PHE A 92 -2.18 12.24 -3.27
N HIS A 93 -2.48 11.35 -4.20
CA HIS A 93 -3.65 10.48 -4.13
C HIS A 93 -3.38 9.41 -3.08
N GLU A 94 -4.38 9.05 -2.30
CA GLU A 94 -4.26 8.03 -1.25
C GLU A 94 -5.02 6.77 -1.65
N VAL A 95 -4.31 5.65 -1.75
CA VAL A 95 -4.91 4.32 -1.89
C VAL A 95 -4.85 3.68 -0.52
N ILE A 96 -6.00 3.39 0.05
CA ILE A 96 -6.10 2.83 1.39
C ILE A 96 -6.67 1.42 1.27
N ILE A 97 -5.91 0.45 1.77
CA ILE A 97 -6.27 -0.97 1.74
C ILE A 97 -6.52 -1.42 3.17
N CYS A 98 -7.71 -1.94 3.44
CA CYS A 98 -8.00 -2.53 4.73
C CYS A 98 -7.48 -3.97 4.77
N VAL A 99 -6.50 -4.22 5.65
CA VAL A 99 -5.83 -5.52 5.81
C VAL A 99 -6.43 -6.32 6.97
N ARG A 100 -7.02 -5.63 7.95
CA ARG A 100 -7.74 -6.24 9.08
C ARG A 100 -8.78 -5.29 9.63
N GLY A 101 -9.96 -5.81 9.97
CA GLY A 101 -11.03 -5.08 10.59
C GLY A 101 -11.86 -4.24 9.62
N ALA A 102 -12.33 -3.10 10.10
CA ALA A 102 -13.11 -2.15 9.31
C ALA A 102 -13.03 -0.75 9.90
N LEU A 103 -13.08 0.28 9.06
CA LEU A 103 -13.23 1.66 9.47
C LEU A 103 -14.25 2.39 8.58
N ARG A 104 -15.05 3.25 9.19
CA ARG A 104 -15.92 4.18 8.46
C ARG A 104 -15.09 5.37 7.97
N TRP A 105 -15.20 5.63 6.69
CA TRP A 105 -14.59 6.78 6.02
C TRP A 105 -15.66 7.78 5.65
N GLU A 106 -15.50 9.01 6.10
CA GLU A 106 -16.31 10.16 5.72
C GLU A 106 -15.46 11.06 4.82
N THR A 107 -15.95 11.38 3.65
CA THR A 107 -15.28 12.23 2.66
C THR A 107 -16.23 13.26 2.10
N GLU A 108 -15.73 14.31 1.45
CA GLU A 108 -16.55 15.25 0.67
C GLU A 108 -17.34 14.55 -0.45
N MET A 109 -16.93 13.34 -0.86
CA MET A 109 -17.58 12.56 -1.92
C MET A 109 -18.61 11.56 -1.39
N GLY A 110 -18.75 11.44 -0.06
CA GLY A 110 -19.68 10.52 0.59
C GLY A 110 -19.03 9.71 1.70
N THR A 111 -19.81 8.80 2.26
CA THR A 111 -19.43 7.95 3.40
C THR A 111 -19.48 6.48 3.00
N LEU A 112 -18.50 5.71 3.46
CA LEU A 112 -18.48 4.26 3.29
C LEU A 112 -17.82 3.58 4.51
N VAL A 113 -18.05 2.29 4.67
CA VAL A 113 -17.30 1.43 5.58
C VAL A 113 -16.32 0.62 4.73
N LEU A 114 -15.03 0.79 4.98
CA LEU A 114 -13.96 0.04 4.32
C LEU A 114 -13.64 -1.18 5.18
N LYS A 115 -13.86 -2.37 4.64
CA LYS A 115 -13.71 -3.67 5.32
C LYS A 115 -12.45 -4.40 4.86
N GLU A 116 -12.09 -5.42 5.61
CA GLU A 116 -10.96 -6.30 5.27
C GLU A 116 -11.05 -6.81 3.82
N GLY A 117 -9.94 -6.67 3.08
CA GLY A 117 -9.84 -7.02 1.66
C GLY A 117 -10.33 -5.94 0.69
N GLU A 118 -10.91 -4.85 1.18
CA GLU A 118 -11.37 -3.74 0.34
C GLU A 118 -10.33 -2.62 0.25
N LEU A 119 -10.44 -1.81 -0.80
CA LEU A 119 -9.64 -0.62 -0.98
C LEU A 119 -10.50 0.58 -1.41
N ILE A 120 -10.05 1.77 -1.04
CA ILE A 120 -10.58 3.05 -1.50
C ILE A 120 -9.45 3.89 -2.09
N VAL A 121 -9.76 4.65 -3.14
CA VAL A 121 -8.86 5.69 -3.66
C VAL A 121 -9.45 7.05 -3.34
N ILE A 122 -8.73 7.85 -2.56
CA ILE A 122 -9.08 9.22 -2.24
C ILE A 122 -8.21 10.14 -3.09
N PRO A 123 -8.78 10.89 -4.04
CA PRO A 123 -8.00 11.83 -4.84
C PRO A 123 -7.36 12.91 -3.96
N LYS A 124 -6.20 13.39 -4.36
CA LYS A 124 -5.53 14.52 -3.68
C LYS A 124 -6.47 15.74 -3.63
N GLY A 125 -6.47 16.42 -2.50
CA GLY A 125 -7.33 17.58 -2.24
C GLY A 125 -8.67 17.25 -1.61
N ILE A 126 -9.13 16.00 -1.66
CA ILE A 126 -10.40 15.59 -1.06
C ILE A 126 -10.27 15.49 0.46
N THR A 127 -11.11 16.24 1.15
CA THR A 127 -11.17 16.24 2.61
C THR A 127 -11.84 14.97 3.11
N HIS A 128 -11.24 14.34 4.12
CA HIS A 128 -11.73 13.08 4.67
C HIS A 128 -11.30 12.87 6.13
N ARG A 129 -11.95 11.90 6.77
CA ARG A 129 -11.56 11.35 8.08
C ARG A 129 -11.99 9.90 8.21
N SER A 130 -11.35 9.15 9.11
CA SER A 130 -11.71 7.77 9.41
C SER A 130 -12.14 7.62 10.87
N MET A 131 -13.15 6.78 11.09
CA MET A 131 -13.78 6.57 12.39
C MET A 131 -13.97 5.08 12.64
N LEU A 132 -14.06 4.69 13.91
CA LEU A 132 -14.52 3.36 14.28
C LEU A 132 -15.98 3.18 13.87
N CYS A 133 -16.36 1.94 13.62
CA CYS A 133 -17.72 1.55 13.29
C CYS A 133 -18.06 0.23 13.98
N GLU A 134 -19.28 -0.24 13.81
CA GLU A 134 -19.78 -1.45 14.43
C GLU A 134 -18.98 -2.71 14.04
N GLU A 135 -18.46 -2.72 12.79
CA GLU A 135 -17.65 -3.81 12.25
C GLU A 135 -16.15 -3.69 12.58
N SER A 136 -15.73 -2.63 13.30
CA SER A 136 -14.32 -2.46 13.66
C SER A 136 -13.83 -3.57 14.58
N ALA A 137 -12.65 -4.08 14.27
CA ALA A 137 -11.95 -5.04 15.12
C ALA A 137 -11.29 -4.33 16.33
N ALA A 138 -10.81 -5.12 17.29
CA ALA A 138 -10.00 -4.60 18.39
C ALA A 138 -8.71 -3.90 17.89
N GLU A 139 -8.18 -4.33 16.74
CA GLU A 139 -7.10 -3.69 15.99
C GLU A 139 -7.46 -3.64 14.51
N ASN A 140 -7.60 -2.46 13.96
CA ASN A 140 -7.84 -2.24 12.53
C ASN A 140 -6.52 -1.84 11.87
N VAL A 141 -6.15 -2.56 10.80
CA VAL A 141 -4.85 -2.38 10.14
C VAL A 141 -5.06 -2.00 8.68
N LEU A 142 -4.42 -0.91 8.28
CA LEU A 142 -4.48 -0.35 6.94
C LEU A 142 -3.08 -0.23 6.35
N ILE A 143 -2.99 -0.42 5.05
CA ILE A 143 -1.85 0.04 4.23
C ILE A 143 -2.32 1.25 3.46
N GLU A 144 -1.56 2.32 3.54
CA GLU A 144 -1.79 3.56 2.81
C GLU A 144 -0.66 3.78 1.80
N LEU A 145 -1.03 3.77 0.50
CA LEU A 145 -0.12 4.12 -0.57
C LEU A 145 -0.42 5.55 -0.98
N LYS A 146 0.59 6.42 -0.93
CA LYS A 146 0.47 7.81 -1.36
C LYS A 146 1.17 7.98 -2.70
N CYS A 147 0.38 8.17 -3.75
CA CYS A 147 0.85 8.23 -5.14
C CYS A 147 0.75 9.66 -5.67
N ARG A 148 1.85 10.20 -6.17
CA ARG A 148 1.88 11.58 -6.71
C ARG A 148 1.12 11.67 -8.03
N ASP A 149 1.30 10.67 -8.88
CA ASP A 149 0.70 10.62 -10.21
C ASP A 149 -0.75 10.15 -10.16
N LYS A 150 -1.54 10.61 -11.12
CA LYS A 150 -2.93 10.22 -11.27
C LYS A 150 -3.05 8.71 -11.48
N LEU A 151 -3.93 8.10 -10.70
CA LEU A 151 -4.29 6.70 -10.87
C LEU A 151 -5.49 6.59 -11.82
N ASN A 152 -5.41 5.69 -12.81
CA ASN A 152 -6.52 5.37 -13.71
C ASN A 152 -7.04 3.98 -13.35
N TYR A 153 -8.35 3.89 -13.16
CA TYR A 153 -9.01 2.60 -12.97
C TYR A 153 -9.09 1.85 -14.30
N VAL A 154 -8.62 0.61 -14.31
CA VAL A 154 -8.60 -0.25 -15.51
C VAL A 154 -9.37 -1.57 -15.31
N GLY A 155 -10.06 -1.73 -14.18
CA GLY A 155 -10.71 -2.99 -13.80
C GLY A 155 -11.89 -3.41 -14.67
N ASP A 156 -12.54 -2.47 -15.35
CA ASP A 156 -13.72 -2.74 -16.19
C ASP A 156 -13.35 -3.06 -17.67
N ASN A 157 -12.05 -3.07 -17.98
CA ASN A 157 -11.54 -3.37 -19.33
C ASN A 157 -11.32 -4.88 -19.56
N LYS A 158 -12.24 -5.72 -19.08
CA LYS A 158 -12.23 -7.18 -19.32
C LYS A 158 -13.21 -7.56 -20.41
#